data_8a63bfc72560de6f0369961b1de681a3
#
_entry.id   8a63bfc72560de6f0369961b1de681a3
#
_cell.length_a   1.000
_cell.length_b   1.000
_cell.length_c   1.000
_cell.angle_alpha   90.00
_cell.angle_beta   90.00
_cell.angle_gamma   90.00
#
_symmetry.space_group_name_H-M   'P 1'
#
loop_
_entity.id
_entity.type
_entity.pdbx_description
1 polymer ?
#
loop_
_entity_poly.entity_id
_entity_poly.type
_entity_poly.pdbx_seq_one_letter_code
_entity_poly.pdbx_strand_id
1 'polypeptide(L)'
;MNLINPLPAWSRLHASNAQALEVLCQQHGVDLVPRSVARPGATMRIRCARLQGEQVLVTDLLWLQGEDDQTLFTVETGHRVLRRGHAYERIQAQGLSRDSSQTLSLVLLQQLLGQTAMVLDHIDQGLTVCMQSLRNFQLTVGTDNTRGAEDLTDVDSHLSTLNVPLSFVLQSLEDLEQAALRLRRAAMRPSSLALGHVDELITQIEGVQRRARFTLERQRFHRRAAGDTVAMSDLNVTKVFSVLWAAFIPGTALINWYGQNFRVMPELSWDGSLWTQLLAVLVLTAVPVWMVKRSGALR
;
A
#
# COMPACT_ATOMS: atom_id res chain seq x y z
N MET A 1 44.77 14.72 12.16
CA MET A 1 43.63 15.08 13.03
C MET A 1 42.93 16.24 12.39
N ASN A 2 42.06 15.95 11.39
CA ASN A 2 41.34 16.97 10.63
C ASN A 2 40.20 17.47 11.50
N LEU A 3 40.32 18.68 11.98
CA LEU A 3 39.23 19.47 12.54
C LEU A 3 38.15 19.63 11.46
N ILE A 4 37.15 18.79 11.52
CA ILE A 4 35.92 18.95 10.74
C ILE A 4 35.28 20.24 11.24
N ASN A 5 35.48 21.32 10.52
CA ASN A 5 34.77 22.58 10.75
C ASN A 5 33.29 22.29 10.90
N PRO A 6 32.63 22.71 11.97
CA PRO A 6 31.20 22.52 12.14
C PRO A 6 30.50 23.12 10.92
N LEU A 7 29.56 22.38 10.35
CA LEU A 7 28.62 22.97 9.39
C LEU A 7 28.01 24.21 10.02
N PRO A 8 28.06 25.38 9.39
CA PRO A 8 27.49 26.58 9.98
C PRO A 8 26.02 26.31 10.27
N ALA A 9 25.68 26.56 11.48
CA ALA A 9 24.31 26.75 11.97
C ALA A 9 23.27 25.62 11.72
N TRP A 10 23.69 24.34 11.60
CA TRP A 10 22.75 23.24 11.66
C TRP A 10 22.70 22.61 13.06
N SER A 11 21.65 22.91 13.79
CA SER A 11 21.31 22.28 15.06
C SER A 11 20.35 21.12 14.83
N ARG A 12 20.82 19.91 15.15
CA ARG A 12 20.04 18.69 15.06
C ARG A 12 19.65 18.24 16.45
N LEU A 13 18.35 18.22 16.72
CA LEU A 13 17.76 17.77 17.95
C LEU A 13 17.02 16.45 17.74
N HIS A 14 16.89 15.66 18.78
CA HIS A 14 16.17 14.40 18.75
C HIS A 14 15.20 14.34 19.93
N ALA A 15 13.92 14.13 19.62
CA ALA A 15 12.86 13.95 20.61
C ALA A 15 12.44 12.48 20.63
N SER A 16 12.59 11.82 21.78
CA SER A 16 12.22 10.40 21.93
C SER A 16 10.72 10.17 22.02
N ASN A 17 9.97 11.18 22.43
CA ASN A 17 8.50 11.15 22.56
C ASN A 17 7.87 12.54 22.36
N ALA A 18 6.55 12.60 22.32
CA ALA A 18 5.81 13.85 22.11
C ALA A 18 6.06 14.89 23.21
N GLN A 19 6.22 14.45 24.46
CA GLN A 19 6.51 15.36 25.59
C GLN A 19 7.90 15.98 25.46
N ALA A 20 8.92 15.18 25.09
CA ALA A 20 10.27 15.69 24.85
C ALA A 20 10.29 16.69 23.70
N LEU A 21 9.46 16.48 22.67
CA LEU A 21 9.30 17.40 21.56
C LEU A 21 8.72 18.73 22.02
N GLU A 22 7.68 18.70 22.84
CA GLU A 22 7.02 19.91 23.37
C GLU A 22 7.96 20.73 24.23
N VAL A 23 8.73 20.07 25.09
CA VAL A 23 9.77 20.73 25.93
C VAL A 23 10.84 21.37 25.05
N LEU A 24 11.33 20.67 24.02
CA LEU A 24 12.32 21.23 23.09
C LEU A 24 11.76 22.43 22.32
N CYS A 25 10.52 22.37 21.87
CA CYS A 25 9.86 23.48 21.19
C CYS A 25 9.71 24.71 22.11
N GLN A 26 9.32 24.51 23.37
CA GLN A 26 9.24 25.60 24.37
C GLN A 26 10.62 26.22 24.69
N GLN A 27 11.66 25.36 24.83
CA GLN A 27 13.03 25.84 25.10
C GLN A 27 13.62 26.68 23.96
N HIS A 28 13.23 26.40 22.73
CA HIS A 28 13.72 27.11 21.55
C HIS A 28 12.74 28.15 20.99
N GLY A 29 11.64 28.42 21.68
CA GLY A 29 10.65 29.42 21.27
C GLY A 29 9.93 29.06 19.96
N VAL A 30 9.74 27.75 19.71
CA VAL A 30 9.18 27.24 18.47
C VAL A 30 7.72 26.88 18.67
N ASP A 31 6.82 27.59 18.01
CA ASP A 31 5.41 27.24 18.00
C ASP A 31 5.15 26.07 17.02
N LEU A 32 4.58 24.98 17.52
CA LEU A 32 4.07 23.88 16.71
C LEU A 32 2.78 24.31 16.00
N VAL A 33 2.92 24.97 14.87
CA VAL A 33 1.77 25.47 14.11
C VAL A 33 1.18 24.33 13.28
N PRO A 34 -0.17 24.14 13.28
CA PRO A 34 -0.83 23.17 12.39
C PRO A 34 -0.51 23.44 10.91
N ARG A 35 -0.51 22.40 10.09
CA ARG A 35 -0.20 22.44 8.64
C ARG A 35 -0.89 23.55 7.84
N SER A 36 -2.04 24.03 8.30
CA SER A 36 -2.91 24.98 7.58
C SER A 36 -2.49 26.45 7.66
N VAL A 37 -1.57 26.83 8.56
CA VAL A 37 -1.21 28.24 8.78
C VAL A 37 0.30 28.43 8.58
N ALA A 38 0.73 28.53 7.33
CA ALA A 38 2.12 28.77 6.99
C ALA A 38 2.41 30.27 7.01
N ARG A 39 3.03 30.78 8.06
CA ARG A 39 3.67 32.11 8.08
C ARG A 39 5.13 32.00 7.64
N PRO A 40 5.73 33.03 7.00
CA PRO A 40 7.18 33.10 6.77
C PRO A 40 7.91 32.94 8.12
N GLY A 41 8.88 32.03 8.21
CA GLY A 41 9.56 31.66 9.46
C GLY A 41 8.88 30.54 10.27
N ALA A 42 7.73 30.01 9.82
CA ALA A 42 6.99 28.97 10.52
C ALA A 42 7.67 27.62 10.42
N THR A 43 7.58 26.86 11.50
CA THR A 43 7.95 25.45 11.59
C THR A 43 7.24 24.63 10.52
N MET A 44 7.98 23.83 9.77
CA MET A 44 7.42 22.88 8.83
C MET A 44 7.58 21.46 9.37
N ARG A 45 6.52 20.68 9.30
CA ARG A 45 6.56 19.26 9.61
C ARG A 45 6.65 18.48 8.30
N ILE A 46 7.70 17.69 8.17
CA ILE A 46 7.92 16.79 7.03
C ILE A 46 7.80 15.37 7.55
N ARG A 47 6.88 14.62 7.02
CA ARG A 47 6.80 13.19 7.28
C ARG A 47 7.77 12.46 6.37
N CYS A 48 8.63 11.65 6.96
CA CYS A 48 9.67 10.91 6.25
C CYS A 48 9.42 9.42 6.39
N ALA A 49 9.32 8.73 5.25
CA ALA A 49 9.32 7.28 5.19
C ALA A 49 10.75 6.80 4.94
N ARG A 50 11.20 5.78 5.68
CA ARG A 50 12.51 5.16 5.55
C ARG A 50 12.41 3.65 5.62
N LEU A 51 13.21 2.96 4.83
CA LEU A 51 13.37 1.52 4.91
C LEU A 51 14.44 1.14 5.95
N GLN A 52 14.10 0.22 6.86
CA GLN A 52 15.04 -0.42 7.78
C GLN A 52 14.88 -1.94 7.71
N GLY A 53 15.78 -2.60 6.99
CA GLY A 53 15.58 -3.99 6.58
C GLY A 53 14.36 -4.08 5.64
N GLU A 54 13.37 -4.86 5.99
CA GLU A 54 12.11 -5.00 5.25
C GLU A 54 10.97 -4.13 5.80
N GLN A 55 11.19 -3.42 6.91
CA GLN A 55 10.16 -2.61 7.55
C GLN A 55 10.25 -1.14 7.11
N VAL A 56 9.09 -0.56 6.83
CA VAL A 56 8.98 0.87 6.56
C VAL A 56 8.72 1.60 7.87
N LEU A 57 9.69 2.41 8.27
CA LEU A 57 9.59 3.27 9.43
C LEU A 57 9.17 4.68 9.01
N VAL A 58 8.30 5.28 9.81
CA VAL A 58 7.82 6.64 9.60
C VAL A 58 8.31 7.52 10.73
N THR A 59 8.90 8.66 10.39
CA THR A 59 9.42 9.63 11.33
C THR A 59 8.94 11.02 10.93
N ASP A 60 8.43 11.78 11.88
CA ASP A 60 8.12 13.18 11.66
C ASP A 60 9.36 14.03 11.94
N LEU A 61 9.72 14.85 10.98
CA LEU A 61 10.80 15.80 11.05
C LEU A 61 10.22 17.20 11.15
N LEU A 62 10.56 17.93 12.20
CA LEU A 62 10.28 19.35 12.28
C LEU A 62 11.46 20.13 11.69
N TRP A 63 11.13 21.02 10.80
CA TRP A 63 12.07 21.85 10.06
C TRP A 63 11.82 23.31 10.38
N LEU A 64 12.84 23.96 10.91
CA LEU A 64 12.80 25.36 11.31
C LEU A 64 13.96 26.09 10.63
N GLN A 65 13.64 27.11 9.91
CA GLN A 65 14.63 28.02 9.34
C GLN A 65 14.64 29.29 10.20
N GLY A 66 15.81 29.70 10.70
CA GLY A 66 15.94 30.93 11.48
C GLY A 66 15.60 32.16 10.64
N GLU A 67 15.22 33.24 11.31
CA GLU A 67 14.86 34.50 10.62
C GLU A 67 16.03 35.10 9.81
N ASP A 68 17.25 34.81 10.25
CA ASP A 68 18.50 35.33 9.61
C ASP A 68 18.96 34.51 8.40
N ASP A 69 18.17 33.53 7.93
CA ASP A 69 18.53 32.61 6.84
C ASP A 69 19.88 31.86 7.03
N GLN A 70 20.51 31.99 8.21
CA GLN A 70 21.81 31.39 8.52
C GLN A 70 21.73 30.15 9.40
N THR A 71 20.62 29.94 10.10
CA THR A 71 20.44 28.84 11.03
C THR A 71 19.34 27.89 10.58
N LEU A 72 19.66 26.58 10.61
CA LEU A 72 18.70 25.52 10.36
C LEU A 72 18.59 24.64 11.58
N PHE A 73 17.39 24.50 12.10
CA PHE A 73 17.08 23.55 13.16
C PHE A 73 16.25 22.39 12.60
N THR A 74 16.63 21.17 12.93
CA THR A 74 15.87 19.99 12.62
C THR A 74 15.62 19.18 13.87
N VAL A 75 14.36 18.86 14.15
CA VAL A 75 14.00 18.00 15.28
C VAL A 75 13.42 16.70 14.72
N GLU A 76 14.09 15.60 14.97
CA GLU A 76 13.68 14.26 14.57
C GLU A 76 12.88 13.61 15.71
N THR A 77 11.70 13.08 15.39
CA THR A 77 10.88 12.33 16.34
C THR A 77 11.00 10.84 16.05
N GLY A 78 11.50 10.06 17.01
CA GLY A 78 11.67 8.61 16.86
C GLY A 78 13.02 8.23 16.25
N HIS A 79 13.05 7.76 15.01
CA HIS A 79 14.27 7.28 14.39
C HIS A 79 15.08 8.38 13.69
N ARG A 80 16.41 8.28 13.77
CA ARG A 80 17.31 9.23 13.09
C ARG A 80 17.27 9.02 11.58
N VAL A 81 16.79 10.01 10.84
CA VAL A 81 16.64 9.98 9.39
C VAL A 81 17.78 10.70 8.68
N LEU A 82 18.20 11.85 9.21
CA LEU A 82 19.24 12.67 8.61
C LEU A 82 20.65 12.19 8.98
N ARG A 83 21.58 12.15 8.02
CA ARG A 83 22.97 11.77 8.21
C ARG A 83 23.90 12.92 7.85
N ARG A 84 24.67 13.43 8.81
CA ARG A 84 25.59 14.55 8.60
C ARG A 84 26.66 14.23 7.54
N GLY A 85 27.25 13.06 7.57
CA GLY A 85 28.29 12.64 6.62
C GLY A 85 27.81 12.73 5.18
N HIS A 86 26.64 12.20 4.88
CA HIS A 86 26.04 12.26 3.55
C HIS A 86 25.72 13.68 3.06
N ALA A 87 25.28 14.57 3.97
CA ALA A 87 25.05 15.97 3.62
C ALA A 87 26.35 16.65 3.22
N TYR A 88 27.43 16.37 3.96
CA TYR A 88 28.76 16.92 3.67
C TYR A 88 29.31 16.47 2.33
N GLU A 89 29.30 15.19 2.06
CA GLU A 89 29.74 14.59 0.80
C GLU A 89 29.00 15.16 -0.40
N ARG A 90 27.67 15.35 -0.30
CA ARG A 90 26.86 15.91 -1.37
C ARG A 90 27.14 17.40 -1.62
N ILE A 91 27.27 18.21 -0.58
CA ILE A 91 27.65 19.62 -0.72
C ILE A 91 28.97 19.73 -1.46
N GLN A 92 29.94 18.89 -1.10
CA GLN A 92 31.24 18.88 -1.74
C GLN A 92 31.18 18.40 -3.20
N ALA A 93 30.41 17.35 -3.46
CA ALA A 93 30.26 16.80 -4.81
C ALA A 93 29.55 17.76 -5.78
N GLN A 94 28.62 18.57 -5.27
CA GLN A 94 27.86 19.54 -6.06
C GLN A 94 28.57 20.90 -6.17
N GLY A 95 29.75 21.08 -5.52
CA GLY A 95 30.49 22.35 -5.54
C GLY A 95 29.76 23.51 -4.88
N LEU A 96 28.81 23.22 -3.99
CA LEU A 96 27.97 24.21 -3.35
C LEU A 96 28.68 24.88 -2.15
N SER A 97 28.30 26.13 -1.85
CA SER A 97 28.84 26.84 -0.68
C SER A 97 28.40 26.15 0.62
N ARG A 98 29.35 25.99 1.53
CA ARG A 98 29.11 25.36 2.84
C ARG A 98 28.40 26.28 3.84
N ASP A 99 28.42 27.58 3.58
CA ASP A 99 28.02 28.60 4.54
C ASP A 99 26.56 29.06 4.43
N SER A 100 25.79 28.40 3.52
CA SER A 100 24.39 28.74 3.29
C SER A 100 23.42 27.70 3.88
N SER A 101 22.49 28.16 4.69
CA SER A 101 21.39 27.33 5.23
C SER A 101 20.51 26.80 4.09
N GLN A 102 20.38 27.54 2.99
CA GLN A 102 19.63 27.14 1.79
C GLN A 102 20.29 25.94 1.10
N THR A 103 21.64 25.96 0.95
CA THR A 103 22.40 24.83 0.42
C THR A 103 22.23 23.58 1.29
N LEU A 104 22.32 23.76 2.59
CA LEU A 104 22.11 22.67 3.52
C LEU A 104 20.68 22.11 3.44
N SER A 105 19.69 23.00 3.38
CA SER A 105 18.27 22.62 3.20
C SER A 105 18.05 21.84 1.92
N LEU A 106 18.63 22.28 0.80
CA LEU A 106 18.57 21.57 -0.49
C LEU A 106 19.10 20.14 -0.37
N VAL A 107 20.30 19.98 0.18
CA VAL A 107 20.95 18.67 0.27
C VAL A 107 20.21 17.73 1.23
N LEU A 108 19.67 18.26 2.32
CA LEU A 108 18.85 17.46 3.24
C LEU A 108 17.54 17.03 2.59
N LEU A 109 16.87 17.90 1.84
CA LEU A 109 15.66 17.51 1.08
C LEU A 109 15.96 16.47 0.01
N GLN A 110 17.10 16.58 -0.70
CA GLN A 110 17.56 15.54 -1.64
C GLN A 110 17.80 14.19 -0.94
N GLN A 111 18.36 14.22 0.26
CA GLN A 111 18.56 13.00 1.07
C GLN A 111 17.23 12.36 1.46
N LEU A 112 16.25 13.14 1.87
CA LEU A 112 14.91 12.65 2.24
C LEU A 112 14.18 12.10 1.02
N LEU A 113 14.27 12.77 -0.13
CA LEU A 113 13.71 12.28 -1.38
C LEU A 113 14.30 10.92 -1.77
N GLY A 114 15.63 10.77 -1.67
CA GLY A 114 16.30 9.49 -1.94
C GLY A 114 15.82 8.37 -1.04
N GLN A 115 15.61 8.63 0.26
CA GLN A 115 15.06 7.64 1.18
C GLN A 115 13.61 7.26 0.85
N THR A 116 12.78 8.25 0.52
CA THR A 116 11.39 8.01 0.11
C THR A 116 11.32 7.22 -1.19
N ALA A 117 12.21 7.50 -2.15
CA ALA A 117 12.32 6.73 -3.39
C ALA A 117 12.74 5.28 -3.14
N MET A 118 13.65 5.01 -2.21
CA MET A 118 14.03 3.64 -1.82
C MET A 118 12.84 2.86 -1.22
N VAL A 119 11.99 3.52 -0.44
CA VAL A 119 10.76 2.89 0.09
C VAL A 119 9.80 2.56 -1.06
N LEU A 120 9.66 3.46 -2.02
CA LEU A 120 8.83 3.21 -3.21
C LEU A 120 9.36 2.04 -4.05
N ASP A 121 10.68 1.94 -4.22
CA ASP A 121 11.32 0.81 -4.91
C ASP A 121 11.04 -0.52 -4.20
N HIS A 122 11.10 -0.54 -2.88
CA HIS A 122 10.75 -1.73 -2.09
C HIS A 122 9.28 -2.12 -2.26
N ILE A 123 8.36 -1.15 -2.26
CA ILE A 123 6.93 -1.39 -2.51
C ILE A 123 6.70 -1.94 -3.93
N ASP A 124 7.37 -1.38 -4.94
CA ASP A 124 7.28 -1.85 -6.33
C ASP A 124 7.79 -3.29 -6.47
N GLN A 125 8.86 -3.66 -5.76
CA GLN A 125 9.36 -5.03 -5.72
C GLN A 125 8.33 -5.97 -5.07
N GLY A 126 7.79 -5.62 -3.91
CA GLY A 126 6.73 -6.38 -3.24
C GLY A 126 5.50 -6.58 -4.14
N LEU A 127 5.07 -5.53 -4.82
CA LEU A 127 3.97 -5.60 -5.78
C LEU A 127 4.28 -6.55 -6.95
N THR A 128 5.51 -6.55 -7.44
CA THR A 128 5.94 -7.44 -8.53
C THR A 128 5.90 -8.91 -8.11
N VAL A 129 6.32 -9.23 -6.88
CA VAL A 129 6.23 -10.58 -6.32
C VAL A 129 4.77 -11.03 -6.22
N CYS A 130 3.88 -10.18 -5.68
CA CYS A 130 2.45 -10.48 -5.61
C CYS A 130 1.84 -10.75 -7.00
N MET A 131 2.26 -9.98 -8.02
CA MET A 131 1.80 -10.19 -9.39
C MET A 131 2.25 -11.53 -9.98
N GLN A 132 3.50 -11.93 -9.71
CA GLN A 132 4.02 -13.24 -10.17
C GLN A 132 3.24 -14.38 -9.51
N SER A 133 2.96 -14.29 -8.23
CA SER A 133 2.14 -15.26 -7.49
C SER A 133 0.72 -15.35 -8.07
N LEU A 134 0.07 -14.21 -8.32
CA LEU A 134 -1.27 -14.16 -8.92
C LEU A 134 -1.28 -14.79 -10.34
N ARG A 135 -0.27 -14.49 -11.16
CA ARG A 135 -0.14 -15.07 -12.50
C ARG A 135 0.07 -16.59 -12.45
N ASN A 136 0.95 -17.06 -11.57
CA ASN A 136 1.19 -18.50 -11.40
C ASN A 136 -0.07 -19.21 -10.95
N PHE A 137 -0.86 -18.59 -10.05
CA PHE A 137 -2.16 -19.09 -9.66
C PHE A 137 -3.11 -19.22 -10.86
N GLN A 138 -3.26 -18.20 -11.68
CA GLN A 138 -4.14 -18.25 -12.87
C GLN A 138 -3.74 -19.35 -13.86
N LEU A 139 -2.45 -19.69 -13.94
CA LEU A 139 -1.97 -20.77 -14.79
C LEU A 139 -2.20 -22.17 -14.19
N THR A 140 -2.26 -22.30 -12.86
CA THR A 140 -2.44 -23.56 -12.14
C THR A 140 -3.90 -23.92 -11.84
N VAL A 141 -4.82 -22.98 -11.90
CA VAL A 141 -6.27 -23.20 -11.64
C VAL A 141 -6.91 -24.29 -12.53
N GLY A 142 -6.22 -24.70 -13.61
CA GLY A 142 -6.66 -25.82 -14.45
C GLY A 142 -6.30 -27.23 -13.92
N THR A 143 -5.43 -27.35 -12.92
CA THR A 143 -4.83 -28.65 -12.55
C THR A 143 -5.02 -29.07 -11.08
N ASP A 144 -5.20 -28.13 -10.11
CA ASP A 144 -5.35 -28.52 -8.70
C ASP A 144 -6.10 -27.45 -7.86
N ASN A 145 -7.38 -27.68 -7.58
CA ASN A 145 -8.29 -26.69 -7.00
C ASN A 145 -8.12 -26.43 -5.49
N THR A 146 -7.33 -27.24 -4.76
CA THR A 146 -7.33 -27.20 -3.29
C THR A 146 -6.28 -26.29 -2.67
N ARG A 147 -5.16 -26.04 -3.33
CA ARG A 147 -4.09 -25.14 -2.85
C ARG A 147 -4.31 -23.67 -3.23
N GLY A 148 -5.17 -23.43 -4.20
CA GLY A 148 -5.31 -22.13 -4.80
C GLY A 148 -6.02 -21.06 -3.97
N ALA A 149 -6.90 -21.42 -3.05
CA ALA A 149 -7.65 -20.44 -2.25
C ALA A 149 -6.78 -19.82 -1.13
N GLU A 150 -5.89 -20.60 -0.52
CA GLU A 150 -4.95 -20.10 0.49
C GLU A 150 -3.94 -19.12 -0.14
N ASP A 151 -3.35 -19.47 -1.29
CA ASP A 151 -2.39 -18.62 -2.01
C ASP A 151 -3.00 -17.26 -2.42
N LEU A 152 -4.29 -17.22 -2.80
CA LEU A 152 -4.98 -15.97 -3.14
C LEU A 152 -5.26 -15.09 -1.93
N THR A 153 -5.62 -15.67 -0.80
CA THR A 153 -5.83 -14.94 0.44
C THR A 153 -4.53 -14.31 0.91
N ASP A 154 -3.42 -15.02 0.78
CA ASP A 154 -2.08 -14.50 1.09
C ASP A 154 -1.70 -13.34 0.15
N VAL A 155 -1.96 -13.45 -1.15
CA VAL A 155 -1.73 -12.36 -2.11
C VAL A 155 -2.55 -11.12 -1.77
N ASP A 156 -3.86 -11.25 -1.44
CA ASP A 156 -4.68 -10.10 -1.04
C ASP A 156 -4.19 -9.48 0.27
N SER A 157 -3.78 -10.29 1.25
CA SER A 157 -3.20 -9.81 2.49
C SER A 157 -1.92 -9.02 2.26
N HIS A 158 -0.99 -9.52 1.44
CA HIS A 158 0.23 -8.82 1.05
C HIS A 158 -0.06 -7.54 0.28
N LEU A 159 -0.99 -7.54 -0.67
CA LEU A 159 -1.41 -6.32 -1.38
C LEU A 159 -2.02 -5.28 -0.43
N SER A 160 -2.72 -5.71 0.61
CA SER A 160 -3.30 -4.81 1.61
C SER A 160 -2.24 -4.20 2.53
N THR A 161 -1.20 -4.97 2.90
CA THR A 161 -0.10 -4.46 3.74
C THR A 161 0.73 -3.38 3.04
N LEU A 162 0.78 -3.35 1.71
CA LEU A 162 1.48 -2.32 0.93
C LEU A 162 0.75 -0.97 0.89
N ASN A 163 -0.54 -0.91 1.26
CA ASN A 163 -1.31 0.33 1.25
C ASN A 163 -0.78 1.38 2.23
N VAL A 164 -0.47 0.97 3.45
CA VAL A 164 -0.04 1.88 4.51
C VAL A 164 1.31 2.52 4.17
N PRO A 165 2.37 1.76 3.82
CA PRO A 165 3.63 2.33 3.37
C PRO A 165 3.49 3.26 2.18
N LEU A 166 2.67 2.90 1.19
CA LEU A 166 2.46 3.71 0.00
C LEU A 166 1.78 5.04 0.31
N SER A 167 0.83 5.06 1.25
CA SER A 167 0.21 6.30 1.72
C SER A 167 1.21 7.23 2.41
N PHE A 168 2.15 6.67 3.18
CA PHE A 168 3.23 7.45 3.81
C PHE A 168 4.21 7.99 2.78
N VAL A 169 4.55 7.24 1.73
CA VAL A 169 5.38 7.72 0.61
C VAL A 169 4.71 8.92 -0.06
N LEU A 170 3.44 8.82 -0.41
CA LEU A 170 2.70 9.93 -1.05
C LEU A 170 2.67 11.17 -0.16
N GLN A 171 2.40 11.00 1.13
CA GLN A 171 2.40 12.10 2.08
C GLN A 171 3.79 12.71 2.27
N SER A 172 4.84 11.89 2.33
CA SER A 172 6.23 12.37 2.41
C SER A 172 6.59 13.21 1.18
N LEU A 173 6.21 12.76 -0.02
CA LEU A 173 6.48 13.47 -1.26
C LEU A 173 5.73 14.82 -1.33
N GLU A 174 4.51 14.89 -0.84
CA GLU A 174 3.75 16.14 -0.76
C GLU A 174 4.40 17.14 0.22
N ASP A 175 4.82 16.66 1.39
CA ASP A 175 5.52 17.49 2.37
C ASP A 175 6.88 17.99 1.81
N LEU A 176 7.62 17.12 1.08
CA LEU A 176 8.88 17.48 0.42
C LEU A 176 8.69 18.51 -0.69
N GLU A 177 7.64 18.40 -1.49
CA GLU A 177 7.30 19.37 -2.53
C GLU A 177 7.04 20.75 -1.92
N GLN A 178 6.23 20.80 -0.85
CA GLN A 178 5.96 22.04 -0.14
C GLN A 178 7.25 22.66 0.44
N ALA A 179 8.15 21.81 0.96
CA ALA A 179 9.45 22.25 1.45
C ALA A 179 10.31 22.84 0.35
N ALA A 180 10.41 22.16 -0.79
CA ALA A 180 11.18 22.60 -1.94
C ALA A 180 10.63 23.92 -2.53
N LEU A 181 9.30 24.08 -2.61
CA LEU A 181 8.66 25.32 -3.06
C LEU A 181 8.93 26.50 -2.10
N ARG A 182 9.02 26.26 -0.78
CA ARG A 182 9.42 27.29 0.17
C ARG A 182 10.89 27.67 -0.03
N LEU A 183 11.76 26.68 -0.18
CA LEU A 183 13.17 26.89 -0.46
C LEU A 183 13.37 27.68 -1.76
N ARG A 184 12.61 27.38 -2.81
CA ARG A 184 12.61 28.13 -4.07
C ARG A 184 12.27 29.60 -3.86
N ARG A 185 11.23 29.91 -3.07
CA ARG A 185 10.85 31.30 -2.75
C ARG A 185 11.96 32.04 -1.99
N ALA A 186 12.64 31.36 -1.08
CA ALA A 186 13.77 31.92 -0.36
C ALA A 186 14.99 32.15 -1.28
N ALA A 187 15.22 31.24 -2.24
CA ALA A 187 16.31 31.33 -3.20
C ALA A 187 16.11 32.40 -4.32
N MET A 188 14.91 32.93 -4.49
CA MET A 188 14.61 34.01 -5.47
C MET A 188 15.21 35.35 -5.10
N ARG A 189 15.88 35.51 -3.96
CA ARG A 189 16.63 36.71 -3.61
C ARG A 189 17.88 36.80 -4.49
N PRO A 190 18.27 38.00 -4.96
CA PRO A 190 19.36 38.16 -5.97
C PRO A 190 20.70 37.77 -5.36
N SER A 191 21.19 36.61 -5.63
CA SER A 191 22.55 36.07 -5.50
C SER A 191 22.62 34.54 -5.26
N SER A 192 21.55 33.77 -5.46
CA SER A 192 21.61 32.33 -5.13
C SER A 192 21.91 31.49 -6.38
N LEU A 193 23.14 30.96 -6.45
CA LEU A 193 23.53 29.85 -7.34
C LEU A 193 22.68 28.56 -7.13
N ALA A 194 21.84 28.55 -6.11
CA ALA A 194 21.06 27.40 -5.72
C ALA A 194 19.73 27.20 -6.48
N LEU A 195 19.27 28.22 -7.22
CA LEU A 195 17.94 28.21 -7.85
C LEU A 195 17.80 27.05 -8.84
N GLY A 196 18.78 26.81 -9.70
CA GLY A 196 18.77 25.72 -10.67
C GLY A 196 18.70 24.35 -10.00
N HIS A 197 19.42 24.15 -8.91
CA HIS A 197 19.40 22.90 -8.15
C HIS A 197 18.07 22.69 -7.40
N VAL A 198 17.40 23.76 -6.97
CA VAL A 198 16.08 23.66 -6.34
C VAL A 198 15.02 23.32 -7.38
N ASP A 199 15.07 23.90 -8.58
CA ASP A 199 14.15 23.56 -9.67
C ASP A 199 14.36 22.12 -10.14
N GLU A 200 15.60 21.64 -10.17
CA GLU A 200 15.92 20.24 -10.44
C GLU A 200 15.33 19.31 -9.34
N LEU A 201 15.48 19.68 -8.06
CA LEU A 201 14.90 18.92 -6.96
C LEU A 201 13.37 18.83 -7.09
N ILE A 202 12.69 19.93 -7.42
CA ILE A 202 11.23 19.94 -7.62
C ILE A 202 10.85 18.98 -8.77
N THR A 203 11.56 19.03 -9.87
CA THR A 203 11.34 18.12 -11.01
C THR A 203 11.54 16.65 -10.62
N GLN A 204 12.55 16.35 -9.80
CA GLN A 204 12.79 15.01 -9.27
C GLN A 204 11.64 14.56 -8.34
N ILE A 205 11.16 15.44 -7.46
CA ILE A 205 10.01 15.15 -6.57
C ILE A 205 8.77 14.82 -7.40
N GLU A 206 8.44 15.64 -8.41
CA GLU A 206 7.31 15.41 -9.31
C GLU A 206 7.44 14.07 -10.07
N GLY A 207 8.67 13.70 -10.47
CA GLY A 207 8.95 12.41 -11.10
C GLY A 207 8.63 11.24 -10.18
N VAL A 208 9.08 11.30 -8.92
CA VAL A 208 8.80 10.26 -7.93
C VAL A 208 7.32 10.23 -7.54
N GLN A 209 6.65 11.40 -7.45
CA GLN A 209 5.20 11.48 -7.20
C GLN A 209 4.39 10.80 -8.31
N ARG A 210 4.71 11.08 -9.59
CA ARG A 210 4.03 10.41 -10.71
C ARG A 210 4.20 8.89 -10.63
N ARG A 211 5.41 8.42 -10.32
CA ARG A 211 5.68 7.00 -10.13
C ARG A 211 4.89 6.42 -8.95
N ALA A 212 4.84 7.11 -7.81
CA ALA A 212 4.08 6.65 -6.63
C ALA A 212 2.57 6.55 -6.90
N ARG A 213 2.01 7.53 -7.63
CA ARG A 213 0.60 7.49 -8.06
C ARG A 213 0.34 6.32 -9.01
N PHE A 214 1.22 6.08 -9.97
CA PHE A 214 1.12 4.92 -10.86
C PHE A 214 1.20 3.59 -10.10
N THR A 215 2.10 3.47 -9.13
CA THR A 215 2.21 2.29 -8.25
C THR A 215 0.92 2.07 -7.45
N LEU A 216 0.28 3.15 -6.95
CA LEU A 216 -1.01 3.07 -6.26
C LEU A 216 -2.14 2.57 -7.18
N GLU A 217 -2.22 3.08 -8.41
CA GLU A 217 -3.20 2.63 -9.39
C GLU A 217 -2.99 1.17 -9.76
N ARG A 218 -1.73 0.77 -9.97
CA ARG A 218 -1.34 -0.61 -10.27
C ARG A 218 -1.71 -1.56 -9.13
N GLN A 219 -1.46 -1.17 -7.89
CA GLN A 219 -1.84 -1.94 -6.71
C GLN A 219 -3.37 -2.09 -6.59
N ARG A 220 -4.13 -1.01 -6.82
CA ARG A 220 -5.60 -1.05 -6.82
C ARG A 220 -6.14 -1.96 -7.92
N PHE A 221 -5.55 -1.92 -9.11
CA PHE A 221 -5.92 -2.79 -10.21
C PHE A 221 -5.71 -4.27 -9.86
N HIS A 222 -4.53 -4.64 -9.34
CA HIS A 222 -4.24 -6.02 -8.97
C HIS A 222 -5.09 -6.52 -7.81
N ARG A 223 -5.39 -5.66 -6.85
CA ARG A 223 -6.30 -6.01 -5.76
C ARG A 223 -7.71 -6.32 -6.26
N ARG A 224 -8.22 -5.54 -7.21
CA ARG A 224 -9.52 -5.84 -7.84
C ARG A 224 -9.46 -7.16 -8.59
N ALA A 225 -8.42 -7.37 -9.41
CA ALA A 225 -8.24 -8.61 -10.15
C ALA A 225 -8.14 -9.84 -9.23
N ALA A 226 -7.45 -9.75 -8.10
CA ALA A 226 -7.40 -10.81 -7.09
C ALA A 226 -8.79 -11.06 -6.48
N GLY A 227 -9.51 -10.02 -6.09
CA GLY A 227 -10.87 -10.11 -5.56
C GLY A 227 -11.86 -10.74 -6.56
N ASP A 228 -11.79 -10.36 -7.83
CA ASP A 228 -12.62 -10.95 -8.87
C ASP A 228 -12.32 -12.45 -9.06
N THR A 229 -11.05 -12.86 -8.94
CA THR A 229 -10.64 -14.26 -9.03
C THR A 229 -11.17 -15.08 -7.85
N VAL A 230 -11.12 -14.54 -6.64
CA VAL A 230 -11.73 -15.17 -5.43
C VAL A 230 -13.23 -15.31 -5.63
N ALA A 231 -13.91 -14.24 -6.05
CA ALA A 231 -15.36 -14.28 -6.26
C ALA A 231 -15.78 -15.31 -7.32
N MET A 232 -15.00 -15.48 -8.40
CA MET A 232 -15.24 -16.52 -9.40
C MET A 232 -15.04 -17.93 -8.84
N SER A 233 -14.06 -18.13 -7.97
CA SER A 233 -13.83 -19.42 -7.30
C SER A 233 -15.02 -19.78 -6.40
N ASP A 234 -15.51 -18.85 -5.59
CA ASP A 234 -16.66 -19.03 -4.70
C ASP A 234 -17.94 -19.35 -5.50
N LEU A 235 -18.15 -18.67 -6.63
CA LEU A 235 -19.25 -18.96 -7.53
C LEU A 235 -19.18 -20.39 -8.09
N ASN A 236 -18.01 -20.91 -8.40
CA ASN A 236 -17.85 -22.27 -8.88
C ASN A 236 -18.18 -23.31 -7.80
N VAL A 237 -17.74 -23.10 -6.58
CA VAL A 237 -18.11 -23.94 -5.41
C VAL A 237 -19.63 -23.90 -5.21
N THR A 238 -20.24 -22.72 -5.21
CA THR A 238 -21.69 -22.55 -5.07
C THR A 238 -22.45 -23.25 -6.19
N LYS A 239 -21.96 -23.19 -7.45
CA LYS A 239 -22.55 -23.94 -8.58
C LYS A 239 -22.54 -25.45 -8.33
N VAL A 240 -21.42 -26.00 -7.89
CA VAL A 240 -21.32 -27.45 -7.60
C VAL A 240 -22.32 -27.86 -6.53
N PHE A 241 -22.41 -27.12 -5.42
CA PHE A 241 -23.41 -27.38 -4.37
C PHE A 241 -24.83 -27.25 -4.88
N SER A 242 -25.12 -26.22 -5.68
CA SER A 242 -26.47 -26.01 -6.26
C SER A 242 -26.89 -27.18 -7.15
N VAL A 243 -25.97 -27.72 -7.94
CA VAL A 243 -26.22 -28.90 -8.78
C VAL A 243 -26.46 -30.16 -7.94
N LEU A 244 -25.67 -30.37 -6.89
CA LEU A 244 -25.86 -31.48 -5.95
C LEU A 244 -27.25 -31.40 -5.29
N TRP A 245 -27.62 -30.23 -4.77
CA TRP A 245 -28.95 -30.02 -4.18
C TRP A 245 -30.07 -30.26 -5.18
N ALA A 246 -29.95 -29.70 -6.38
CA ALA A 246 -30.94 -29.89 -7.46
C ALA A 246 -31.08 -31.37 -7.85
N ALA A 247 -30.01 -32.16 -7.78
CA ALA A 247 -30.06 -33.59 -8.06
C ALA A 247 -30.67 -34.42 -6.92
N PHE A 248 -30.28 -34.13 -5.67
CA PHE A 248 -30.68 -34.99 -4.54
C PHE A 248 -32.06 -34.66 -3.97
N ILE A 249 -32.46 -33.38 -3.92
CA ILE A 249 -33.71 -32.96 -3.25
C ILE A 249 -34.97 -33.63 -3.88
N PRO A 250 -35.16 -33.62 -5.21
CA PRO A 250 -36.38 -34.19 -5.78
C PRO A 250 -36.49 -35.70 -5.58
N GLY A 251 -35.35 -36.42 -5.72
CA GLY A 251 -35.33 -37.84 -5.46
C GLY A 251 -35.61 -38.19 -3.99
N THR A 252 -34.98 -37.46 -3.08
CA THR A 252 -35.22 -37.64 -1.62
C THR A 252 -36.63 -37.31 -1.22
N ALA A 253 -37.23 -36.25 -1.81
CA ALA A 253 -38.63 -35.87 -1.55
C ALA A 253 -39.57 -37.00 -1.98
N LEU A 254 -39.33 -37.63 -3.12
CA LEU A 254 -40.13 -38.76 -3.58
C LEU A 254 -40.01 -39.98 -2.65
N ILE A 255 -38.78 -40.34 -2.27
CA ILE A 255 -38.52 -41.45 -1.34
C ILE A 255 -39.23 -41.18 0.03
N ASN A 256 -39.11 -39.95 0.54
CA ASN A 256 -39.77 -39.59 1.79
C ASN A 256 -41.28 -39.63 1.69
N TRP A 257 -41.86 -39.21 0.55
CA TRP A 257 -43.29 -39.29 0.32
C TRP A 257 -43.79 -40.73 0.40
N TYR A 258 -43.14 -41.66 -0.27
CA TYR A 258 -43.49 -43.08 -0.21
C TYR A 258 -43.08 -43.78 1.11
N GLY A 259 -42.17 -43.20 1.86
CA GLY A 259 -41.80 -43.66 3.21
C GLY A 259 -42.80 -43.30 4.30
N GLN A 260 -43.79 -42.42 4.00
CA GLN A 260 -44.85 -42.11 4.95
C GLN A 260 -45.91 -43.20 4.94
N ASN A 261 -46.29 -43.65 6.15
CA ASN A 261 -47.31 -44.70 6.33
C ASN A 261 -48.75 -44.16 6.08
N PHE A 262 -49.04 -43.84 4.83
CA PHE A 262 -50.40 -43.49 4.46
C PHE A 262 -51.31 -44.73 4.49
N ARG A 263 -52.55 -44.54 4.94
CA ARG A 263 -53.54 -45.64 5.13
C ARG A 263 -54.06 -46.21 3.79
N VAL A 264 -53.98 -45.46 2.71
CA VAL A 264 -54.39 -45.84 1.35
C VAL A 264 -53.35 -45.30 0.36
N MET A 265 -52.61 -46.20 -0.28
CA MET A 265 -51.66 -45.93 -1.35
C MET A 265 -51.94 -46.88 -2.52
N PRO A 266 -52.85 -46.54 -3.44
CA PRO A 266 -53.22 -47.43 -4.53
C PRO A 266 -52.03 -47.77 -5.44
N GLU A 267 -51.02 -46.89 -5.52
CA GLU A 267 -49.82 -47.11 -6.33
C GLU A 267 -48.94 -48.28 -5.80
N LEU A 268 -49.00 -48.62 -4.53
CA LEU A 268 -48.21 -49.69 -3.92
C LEU A 268 -48.85 -51.08 -4.11
N SER A 269 -50.11 -51.14 -4.52
CA SER A 269 -50.82 -52.40 -4.75
C SER A 269 -50.53 -52.99 -6.14
N TRP A 270 -49.74 -52.31 -6.98
CA TRP A 270 -49.43 -52.75 -8.31
C TRP A 270 -48.04 -53.44 -8.33
N ASP A 271 -47.95 -54.60 -9.00
CA ASP A 271 -46.72 -55.42 -9.03
C ASP A 271 -45.51 -54.70 -9.69
N GLY A 272 -45.76 -53.67 -10.49
CA GLY A 272 -44.74 -52.82 -11.11
C GLY A 272 -44.30 -51.59 -10.30
N SER A 273 -44.90 -51.36 -9.12
CA SER A 273 -44.74 -50.16 -8.30
C SER A 273 -43.27 -49.84 -7.98
N LEU A 274 -42.53 -50.86 -7.57
CA LEU A 274 -41.10 -50.69 -7.24
C LEU A 274 -40.28 -50.18 -8.40
N TRP A 275 -40.50 -50.72 -9.61
CA TRP A 275 -39.78 -50.34 -10.80
C TRP A 275 -40.13 -48.93 -11.28
N THR A 276 -41.39 -48.55 -11.19
CA THR A 276 -41.86 -47.20 -11.56
C THR A 276 -41.33 -46.11 -10.60
N GLN A 277 -41.26 -46.42 -9.27
CA GLN A 277 -40.68 -45.52 -8.29
C GLN A 277 -39.16 -45.34 -8.52
N LEU A 278 -38.45 -46.45 -8.74
CA LEU A 278 -37.02 -46.42 -9.03
C LEU A 278 -36.71 -45.64 -10.31
N LEU A 279 -37.51 -45.83 -11.36
CA LEU A 279 -37.40 -45.03 -12.58
C LEU A 279 -37.69 -43.55 -12.32
N ALA A 280 -38.73 -43.21 -11.55
CA ALA A 280 -39.10 -41.85 -11.22
C ALA A 280 -37.98 -41.15 -10.41
N VAL A 281 -37.36 -41.79 -9.45
CA VAL A 281 -36.21 -41.26 -8.69
C VAL A 281 -35.03 -41.00 -9.64
N LEU A 282 -34.74 -41.94 -10.54
CA LEU A 282 -33.64 -41.82 -11.48
C LEU A 282 -33.85 -40.66 -12.46
N VAL A 283 -35.07 -40.50 -12.98
CA VAL A 283 -35.44 -39.39 -13.87
C VAL A 283 -35.37 -38.04 -13.14
N LEU A 284 -35.94 -37.97 -11.91
CA LEU A 284 -35.92 -36.77 -11.11
C LEU A 284 -34.48 -36.32 -10.71
N THR A 285 -33.56 -37.25 -10.59
CA THR A 285 -32.15 -36.98 -10.31
C THR A 285 -31.38 -36.62 -11.59
N ALA A 286 -31.64 -37.34 -12.69
CA ALA A 286 -30.88 -37.17 -13.94
C ALA A 286 -31.28 -35.89 -14.71
N VAL A 287 -32.55 -35.51 -14.72
CA VAL A 287 -33.07 -34.37 -15.47
C VAL A 287 -32.44 -33.05 -15.03
N PRO A 288 -32.37 -32.68 -13.74
CA PRO A 288 -31.72 -31.46 -13.31
C PRO A 288 -30.22 -31.40 -13.68
N VAL A 289 -29.50 -32.52 -13.50
CA VAL A 289 -28.08 -32.62 -13.89
C VAL A 289 -27.91 -32.42 -15.39
N TRP A 290 -28.76 -33.04 -16.20
CA TRP A 290 -28.76 -32.88 -17.65
C TRP A 290 -29.08 -31.44 -18.07
N MET A 291 -30.08 -30.79 -17.44
CA MET A 291 -30.42 -29.39 -17.70
C MET A 291 -29.25 -28.46 -17.38
N VAL A 292 -28.61 -28.63 -16.24
CA VAL A 292 -27.45 -27.80 -15.82
C VAL A 292 -26.27 -28.02 -16.77
N LYS A 293 -26.00 -29.27 -17.17
CA LYS A 293 -24.96 -29.57 -18.15
C LYS A 293 -25.25 -28.92 -19.52
N ARG A 294 -26.52 -28.93 -19.95
CA ARG A 294 -26.93 -28.35 -21.23
C ARG A 294 -26.92 -26.81 -21.22
N SER A 295 -27.20 -26.19 -20.10
CA SER A 295 -27.18 -24.72 -19.94
C SER A 295 -25.75 -24.12 -19.93
N GLY A 296 -24.71 -24.94 -19.92
CA GLY A 296 -23.32 -24.50 -19.88
C GLY A 296 -22.90 -23.91 -18.52
N ALA A 297 -23.75 -24.00 -17.48
CA ALA A 297 -23.48 -23.46 -16.16
C ALA A 297 -22.30 -24.15 -15.43
N LEU A 298 -21.87 -25.31 -15.93
CA LEU A 298 -20.70 -26.09 -15.44
C LEU A 298 -19.44 -25.88 -16.29
N ARG A 299 -19.44 -24.95 -17.24
CA ARG A 299 -18.25 -24.57 -18.01
C ARG A 299 -17.51 -23.42 -17.37
#